data_bc12d61c139cb80e0a3a28beeed24ddf
#
_entry.id   bc12d61c139cb80e0a3a28beeed24ddf
#
_cell.length_a   1.000
_cell.length_b   1.000
_cell.length_c   1.000
_cell.angle_alpha   90.00
_cell.angle_beta   90.00
_cell.angle_gamma   90.00
#
_symmetry.space_group_name_H-M   'P 1'
#
loop_
_entity.id
_entity.type
_entity.pdbx_description
1 polymer ?
#
loop_
_entity_poly.entity_id
_entity_poly.type
_entity_poly.pdbx_seq_one_letter_code
_entity_poly.pdbx_strand_id
1 'polypeptide(L)'
;MPEKRKRTGRGEAAAGGSMTEVVTTLFGLFGGLAVFLFGMNQMSEALQKAAGEKTRTILGILTKNPLMGALAGALVTAVLQSSSATTVMVIGFVSAGLMGLPQAISVIFGANIGTTMTAQLIAFDIGEYIYPILFISFVVQFVSKNEKVKDIAMVFFSFGLLFEGIQIMSSVMKPLATSPVFTELMLKVRDLPVLGVFLGLCMTLVVQSSSATIAVLQSFAAQAGPDGASVIGLAGAIPILFGDNIGTTITALLASIGQSRDAKRTAIAHTCFNISGTIVFSFFIPLFARFVQFVSPKGPEVEVISRQIANAHTTFNVVCTLIWLPLVPLMVKIVCHLVPDRAEHTAPGVEEAKPRYLDLRMVSQPQAALILVSQEICRNLEDVRVLLSDLRRVLLSDSGISEKTEPDAASGQQKLLPEEYLRRCMNVQKVQESMVSYISELFSRGSLTPEQSEQASGLLALIHCASRVADRCYDIVTKAGTLKTQGKAFSADATEELGRCFAAMERLYLQAIHLLGMGAGEAVDPDVIAKAKRKLHKSIRQFNKAHLRRIESGKCTKDMTGVYSDILYNVDRIGDNCVGILEEALEHPKNLCTVEQAEEAAPVTNM
;
A
#
# COMPACT_ATOMS: atom_id res chain seq x y z
N MET A 1 -29.14 -80.91 -8.32
CA MET A 1 -29.34 -79.74 -9.22
C MET A 1 -29.00 -78.48 -8.40
N PRO A 2 -28.28 -77.50 -8.93
CA PRO A 2 -27.13 -76.92 -8.24
C PRO A 2 -27.41 -75.58 -7.54
N GLU A 3 -26.65 -75.38 -6.49
CA GLU A 3 -26.42 -74.09 -5.83
C GLU A 3 -26.05 -72.97 -6.83
N LYS A 4 -26.83 -71.90 -6.87
CA LYS A 4 -26.45 -70.66 -7.53
C LYS A 4 -25.74 -69.73 -6.52
N ARG A 5 -24.45 -69.54 -6.76
CA ARG A 5 -23.56 -68.58 -6.16
C ARG A 5 -24.19 -67.18 -6.02
N LYS A 6 -24.32 -66.71 -4.78
CA LYS A 6 -24.33 -65.28 -4.44
C LYS A 6 -22.88 -64.82 -4.27
N ARG A 7 -22.26 -64.32 -5.33
CA ARG A 7 -21.02 -63.56 -5.33
C ARG A 7 -21.25 -62.35 -6.20
N THR A 8 -21.72 -61.27 -5.63
CA THR A 8 -21.57 -59.89 -6.14
C THR A 8 -22.28 -58.96 -5.16
N GLY A 9 -21.59 -58.48 -4.15
CA GLY A 9 -22.13 -57.52 -3.19
C GLY A 9 -21.14 -57.00 -2.15
N ARG A 10 -19.97 -57.65 -2.05
CA ARG A 10 -18.95 -57.19 -1.08
C ARG A 10 -17.92 -56.20 -1.63
N GLY A 11 -17.77 -56.06 -2.94
CA GLY A 11 -16.83 -55.14 -3.56
C GLY A 11 -17.34 -53.70 -3.66
N GLU A 12 -18.62 -53.53 -3.94
CA GLU A 12 -19.21 -52.20 -4.13
C GLU A 12 -19.50 -51.49 -2.81
N ALA A 13 -19.82 -52.19 -1.73
CA ALA A 13 -20.05 -51.62 -0.41
C ALA A 13 -18.72 -51.14 0.23
N ALA A 14 -17.60 -51.82 -0.03
CA ALA A 14 -16.27 -51.40 0.47
C ALA A 14 -15.72 -50.19 -0.29
N ALA A 15 -15.97 -50.07 -1.60
CA ALA A 15 -15.56 -48.94 -2.41
C ALA A 15 -16.40 -47.67 -2.14
N GLY A 16 -17.71 -47.83 -1.90
CA GLY A 16 -18.60 -46.72 -1.53
C GLY A 16 -18.33 -46.15 -0.17
N GLY A 17 -18.00 -46.97 0.83
CA GLY A 17 -17.56 -46.53 2.17
C GLY A 17 -16.27 -45.73 2.14
N SER A 18 -15.29 -46.20 1.40
CA SER A 18 -14.00 -45.50 1.23
C SER A 18 -14.13 -44.12 0.54
N MET A 19 -14.97 -44.01 -0.48
CA MET A 19 -15.17 -42.73 -1.19
C MET A 19 -15.90 -41.70 -0.31
N THR A 20 -16.94 -42.12 0.42
CA THR A 20 -17.68 -41.24 1.34
C THR A 20 -16.79 -40.76 2.48
N GLU A 21 -15.91 -41.60 3.02
CA GLU A 21 -14.98 -41.26 4.08
C GLU A 21 -13.94 -40.26 3.62
N VAL A 22 -13.38 -40.41 2.42
CA VAL A 22 -12.43 -39.45 1.82
C VAL A 22 -13.12 -38.10 1.59
N VAL A 23 -14.33 -38.09 1.04
CA VAL A 23 -15.09 -36.86 0.82
C VAL A 23 -15.39 -36.14 2.14
N THR A 24 -15.82 -36.86 3.17
CA THR A 24 -16.08 -36.26 4.51
C THR A 24 -14.80 -35.68 5.12
N THR A 25 -13.67 -36.37 4.99
CA THR A 25 -12.37 -35.88 5.47
C THR A 25 -11.94 -34.61 4.74
N LEU A 26 -12.11 -34.55 3.41
CA LEU A 26 -11.79 -33.36 2.63
C LEU A 26 -12.68 -32.16 3.02
N PHE A 27 -13.99 -32.36 3.16
CA PHE A 27 -14.89 -31.30 3.63
C PHE A 27 -14.57 -30.84 5.05
N GLY A 28 -14.21 -31.74 5.94
CA GLY A 28 -13.79 -31.39 7.29
C GLY A 28 -12.47 -30.60 7.31
N LEU A 29 -11.50 -31.00 6.47
CA LEU A 29 -10.23 -30.28 6.31
C LEU A 29 -10.45 -28.88 5.76
N PHE A 30 -11.21 -28.72 4.67
CA PHE A 30 -11.52 -27.42 4.09
C PHE A 30 -12.40 -26.57 5.02
N GLY A 31 -13.34 -27.18 5.75
CA GLY A 31 -14.15 -26.50 6.76
C GLY A 31 -13.30 -25.96 7.91
N GLY A 32 -12.41 -26.79 8.47
CA GLY A 32 -11.46 -26.36 9.49
C GLY A 32 -10.50 -25.27 8.99
N LEU A 33 -10.00 -25.40 7.76
CA LEU A 33 -9.17 -24.39 7.12
C LEU A 33 -9.94 -23.07 6.93
N ALA A 34 -11.21 -23.12 6.55
CA ALA A 34 -12.04 -21.91 6.41
C ALA A 34 -12.23 -21.18 7.76
N VAL A 35 -12.51 -21.92 8.86
CA VAL A 35 -12.61 -21.35 10.21
C VAL A 35 -11.27 -20.76 10.65
N PHE A 36 -10.15 -21.46 10.40
CA PHE A 36 -8.80 -20.98 10.66
C PHE A 36 -8.50 -19.66 9.93
N LEU A 37 -8.73 -19.62 8.62
CA LEU A 37 -8.48 -18.43 7.77
C LEU A 37 -9.37 -17.25 8.17
N PHE A 38 -10.64 -17.52 8.49
CA PHE A 38 -11.55 -16.49 8.98
C PHE A 38 -11.06 -15.92 10.32
N GLY A 39 -10.70 -16.79 11.30
CA GLY A 39 -10.13 -16.38 12.57
C GLY A 39 -8.85 -15.56 12.39
N MET A 40 -7.94 -16.00 11.51
CA MET A 40 -6.70 -15.29 11.21
C MET A 40 -6.95 -13.89 10.61
N ASN A 41 -7.87 -13.77 9.66
CA ASN A 41 -8.19 -12.50 9.02
C ASN A 41 -8.83 -11.52 10.02
N GLN A 42 -9.80 -11.98 10.81
CA GLN A 42 -10.43 -11.17 11.84
C GLN A 42 -9.44 -10.73 12.94
N MET A 43 -8.51 -11.62 13.34
CA MET A 43 -7.44 -11.27 14.26
C MET A 43 -6.51 -10.18 13.67
N SER A 44 -6.15 -10.30 12.39
CA SER A 44 -5.34 -9.30 11.70
C SER A 44 -6.02 -7.93 11.66
N GLU A 45 -7.31 -7.88 11.29
CA GLU A 45 -8.08 -6.63 11.26
C GLU A 45 -8.20 -6.00 12.66
N ALA A 46 -8.49 -6.81 13.68
CA ALA A 46 -8.60 -6.33 15.06
C ALA A 46 -7.25 -5.81 15.59
N LEU A 47 -6.14 -6.50 15.28
CA LEU A 47 -4.79 -6.05 15.64
C LEU A 47 -4.44 -4.72 14.92
N GLN A 48 -4.80 -4.56 13.65
CA GLN A 48 -4.58 -3.31 12.91
C GLN A 48 -5.37 -2.15 13.53
N LYS A 49 -6.64 -2.36 13.90
CA LYS A 49 -7.47 -1.37 14.59
C LYS A 49 -6.89 -1.01 15.95
N ALA A 50 -6.50 -2.01 16.75
CA ALA A 50 -5.91 -1.80 18.07
C ALA A 50 -4.53 -1.13 18.01
N ALA A 51 -3.70 -1.39 16.98
CA ALA A 51 -2.39 -0.79 16.79
C ALA A 51 -2.45 0.68 16.36
N GLY A 52 -3.53 1.11 15.70
CA GLY A 52 -3.77 2.49 15.29
C GLY A 52 -2.63 3.13 14.49
N GLU A 53 -2.36 4.42 14.75
CA GLU A 53 -1.33 5.22 14.04
C GLU A 53 0.12 4.76 14.24
N LYS A 54 0.39 3.89 15.20
CA LYS A 54 1.77 3.44 15.49
C LYS A 54 2.40 2.73 14.27
N THR A 55 1.59 2.10 13.44
CA THR A 55 2.04 1.46 12.20
C THR A 55 2.64 2.49 11.22
N ARG A 56 2.06 3.70 11.14
CA ARG A 56 2.59 4.81 10.32
C ARG A 56 3.95 5.29 10.82
N THR A 57 4.09 5.46 12.14
CA THR A 57 5.35 5.89 12.76
C THR A 57 6.46 4.86 12.53
N ILE A 58 6.13 3.58 12.61
CA ILE A 58 7.08 2.48 12.36
C ILE A 58 7.57 2.51 10.91
N LEU A 59 6.69 2.68 9.93
CA LEU A 59 7.04 2.79 8.52
C LEU A 59 7.86 4.06 8.20
N GLY A 60 7.60 5.18 8.88
CA GLY A 60 8.34 6.43 8.71
C GLY A 60 9.77 6.42 9.28
N ILE A 61 10.04 5.60 10.32
CA ILE A 61 11.37 5.45 10.94
C ILE A 61 12.31 4.56 10.08
N LEU A 62 11.79 3.89 9.05
CA LEU A 62 12.38 2.79 8.30
C LEU A 62 13.56 3.14 7.40
N THR A 63 13.97 4.39 7.27
CA THR A 63 14.65 4.80 6.04
C THR A 63 16.18 4.86 6.10
N LYS A 64 16.82 4.80 7.25
CA LYS A 64 18.27 5.13 7.35
C LYS A 64 19.23 3.94 7.49
N ASN A 65 18.75 2.73 7.84
CA ASN A 65 19.64 1.59 8.10
C ASN A 65 18.95 0.26 7.71
N PRO A 66 19.61 -0.65 6.97
CA PRO A 66 19.06 -1.97 6.64
C PRO A 66 18.59 -2.78 7.85
N LEU A 67 19.27 -2.67 8.99
CA LEU A 67 18.85 -3.35 10.23
C LEU A 67 17.50 -2.83 10.73
N MET A 68 17.31 -1.51 10.74
CA MET A 68 16.03 -0.89 11.13
C MET A 68 14.93 -1.25 10.14
N GLY A 69 15.26 -1.32 8.84
CA GLY A 69 14.33 -1.80 7.81
C GLY A 69 13.84 -3.22 8.09
N ALA A 70 14.76 -4.13 8.41
CA ALA A 70 14.40 -5.51 8.75
C ALA A 70 13.58 -5.61 10.05
N LEU A 71 13.95 -4.87 11.11
CA LEU A 71 13.20 -4.87 12.37
C LEU A 71 11.76 -4.35 12.16
N ALA A 72 11.61 -3.32 11.38
CA ALA A 72 10.29 -2.77 11.12
C ALA A 72 9.46 -3.65 10.17
N GLY A 73 10.07 -4.26 9.17
CA GLY A 73 9.40 -5.28 8.36
C GLY A 73 8.90 -6.45 9.22
N ALA A 74 9.72 -6.92 10.17
CA ALA A 74 9.32 -7.95 11.12
C ALA A 74 8.15 -7.50 12.01
N LEU A 75 8.23 -6.30 12.58
CA LEU A 75 7.21 -5.76 13.47
C LEU A 75 5.89 -5.49 12.73
N VAL A 76 5.95 -4.84 11.57
CA VAL A 76 4.76 -4.58 10.74
C VAL A 76 4.10 -5.89 10.35
N THR A 77 4.85 -6.88 9.89
CA THR A 77 4.29 -8.18 9.50
C THR A 77 3.72 -8.94 10.70
N ALA A 78 4.36 -8.86 11.88
CA ALA A 78 3.81 -9.46 13.10
C ALA A 78 2.47 -8.82 13.52
N VAL A 79 2.30 -7.51 13.32
CA VAL A 79 1.03 -6.80 13.58
C VAL A 79 -0.01 -7.12 12.50
N LEU A 80 0.38 -7.02 11.21
CA LEU A 80 -0.51 -7.30 10.08
C LEU A 80 -0.85 -8.78 9.94
N GLN A 81 -0.07 -9.67 10.55
CA GLN A 81 -0.17 -11.14 10.42
C GLN A 81 -0.13 -11.62 8.96
N SER A 82 0.44 -10.81 8.06
CA SER A 82 0.48 -11.05 6.61
C SER A 82 1.73 -10.46 5.98
N SER A 83 2.69 -11.31 5.62
CA SER A 83 3.87 -10.89 4.85
C SER A 83 3.52 -10.47 3.42
N SER A 84 2.49 -11.09 2.83
CA SER A 84 2.00 -10.69 1.51
C SER A 84 1.49 -9.25 1.52
N ALA A 85 0.69 -8.86 2.53
CA ALA A 85 0.23 -7.49 2.69
C ALA A 85 1.40 -6.50 2.88
N THR A 86 2.36 -6.84 3.76
CA THR A 86 3.57 -6.02 3.97
C THR A 86 4.37 -5.88 2.68
N THR A 87 4.58 -6.98 1.94
CA THR A 87 5.37 -6.96 0.69
C THR A 87 4.68 -6.17 -0.41
N VAL A 88 3.36 -6.32 -0.58
CA VAL A 88 2.57 -5.54 -1.55
C VAL A 88 2.64 -4.05 -1.22
N MET A 89 2.54 -3.69 0.06
CA MET A 89 2.68 -2.30 0.52
C MET A 89 4.08 -1.74 0.20
N VAL A 90 5.14 -2.49 0.47
CA VAL A 90 6.53 -2.11 0.14
C VAL A 90 6.71 -1.93 -1.37
N ILE A 91 6.19 -2.85 -2.19
CA ILE A 91 6.19 -2.76 -3.65
C ILE A 91 5.48 -1.47 -4.11
N GLY A 92 4.34 -1.14 -3.50
CA GLY A 92 3.60 0.10 -3.77
C GLY A 92 4.42 1.35 -3.43
N PHE A 93 5.08 1.38 -2.28
CA PHE A 93 5.94 2.50 -1.88
C PHE A 93 7.16 2.67 -2.79
N VAL A 94 7.79 1.57 -3.19
CA VAL A 94 8.89 1.62 -4.17
C VAL A 94 8.40 2.13 -5.53
N SER A 95 7.25 1.66 -5.98
CA SER A 95 6.65 2.11 -7.24
C SER A 95 6.30 3.60 -7.23
N ALA A 96 5.86 4.09 -6.09
CA ALA A 96 5.58 5.50 -5.84
C ALA A 96 6.84 6.36 -5.57
N GLY A 97 8.04 5.76 -5.51
CA GLY A 97 9.28 6.48 -5.19
C GLY A 97 9.40 6.93 -3.73
N LEU A 98 8.55 6.39 -2.83
CA LEU A 98 8.57 6.70 -1.39
C LEU A 98 9.59 5.86 -0.63
N MET A 99 10.13 4.80 -1.26
CA MET A 99 11.10 3.90 -0.66
C MET A 99 12.12 3.47 -1.71
N GLY A 100 13.39 3.53 -1.38
CA GLY A 100 14.47 3.05 -2.25
C GLY A 100 14.58 1.52 -2.25
N LEU A 101 15.12 0.97 -3.33
CA LEU A 101 15.28 -0.48 -3.50
C LEU A 101 16.05 -1.18 -2.35
N PRO A 102 17.19 -0.64 -1.82
CA PRO A 102 17.89 -1.27 -0.70
C PRO A 102 17.06 -1.32 0.59
N GLN A 103 16.28 -0.28 0.84
CA GLN A 103 15.38 -0.20 2.00
C GLN A 103 14.26 -1.23 1.90
N ALA A 104 13.61 -1.30 0.74
CA ALA A 104 12.55 -2.26 0.44
C ALA A 104 13.00 -3.71 0.63
N ILE A 105 14.19 -4.05 0.12
CA ILE A 105 14.79 -5.39 0.29
C ILE A 105 14.95 -5.71 1.78
N SER A 106 15.45 -4.76 2.57
CA SER A 106 15.65 -4.96 4.01
C SER A 106 14.33 -5.18 4.75
N VAL A 107 13.28 -4.41 4.42
CA VAL A 107 11.92 -4.57 4.99
C VAL A 107 11.36 -5.95 4.65
N ILE A 108 11.52 -6.42 3.42
CA ILE A 108 11.06 -7.75 3.00
C ILE A 108 11.77 -8.87 3.75
N PHE A 109 13.07 -8.75 3.99
CA PHE A 109 13.79 -9.73 4.81
C PHE A 109 13.21 -9.79 6.22
N GLY A 110 12.90 -8.65 6.81
CA GLY A 110 12.21 -8.59 8.09
C GLY A 110 10.78 -9.16 8.05
N ALA A 111 10.04 -8.90 6.98
CA ALA A 111 8.69 -9.41 6.81
C ALA A 111 8.64 -10.96 6.84
N ASN A 112 9.65 -11.62 6.27
CA ASN A 112 9.77 -13.08 6.36
C ASN A 112 9.95 -13.57 7.82
N ILE A 113 10.71 -12.83 8.65
CA ILE A 113 10.80 -13.13 10.09
C ILE A 113 9.43 -12.93 10.76
N GLY A 114 8.75 -11.80 10.47
CA GLY A 114 7.44 -11.48 11.06
C GLY A 114 6.38 -12.55 10.81
N THR A 115 6.39 -13.18 9.64
CA THR A 115 5.48 -14.29 9.29
C THR A 115 5.62 -15.48 10.24
N THR A 116 6.82 -15.72 10.79
CA THR A 116 7.04 -16.86 11.67
C THR A 116 6.31 -16.75 13.00
N MET A 117 5.87 -15.56 13.39
CA MET A 117 5.08 -15.35 14.61
C MET A 117 3.77 -16.13 14.58
N THR A 118 3.12 -16.22 13.41
CA THR A 118 1.89 -17.03 13.26
C THR A 118 2.18 -18.51 13.54
N ALA A 119 3.26 -19.06 12.96
CA ALA A 119 3.66 -20.44 13.22
C ALA A 119 3.97 -20.70 14.72
N GLN A 120 4.59 -19.72 15.40
CA GLN A 120 4.86 -19.78 16.83
C GLN A 120 3.57 -19.76 17.66
N LEU A 121 2.59 -18.91 17.27
CA LEU A 121 1.28 -18.88 17.92
C LEU A 121 0.56 -20.22 17.77
N ILE A 122 0.50 -20.78 16.55
CA ILE A 122 -0.16 -22.07 16.27
C ILE A 122 0.44 -23.21 17.10
N ALA A 123 1.74 -23.15 17.37
CA ALA A 123 2.46 -24.18 18.13
C ALA A 123 2.20 -24.14 19.65
N PHE A 124 1.37 -23.22 20.17
CA PHE A 124 0.92 -23.30 21.56
C PHE A 124 -0.17 -24.36 21.70
N ASP A 125 -0.05 -25.20 22.73
CA ASP A 125 -1.11 -26.12 23.11
C ASP A 125 -2.06 -25.41 24.10
N ILE A 126 -3.15 -24.84 23.54
CA ILE A 126 -4.19 -24.16 24.30
C ILE A 126 -5.53 -24.88 24.18
N GLY A 127 -5.53 -26.15 23.78
CA GLY A 127 -6.76 -26.90 23.49
C GLY A 127 -7.84 -26.78 24.56
N GLU A 128 -7.47 -26.86 25.85
CA GLU A 128 -8.40 -26.74 26.98
C GLU A 128 -8.96 -25.33 27.20
N TYR A 129 -8.26 -24.29 26.69
CA TYR A 129 -8.61 -22.88 26.91
C TYR A 129 -9.38 -22.24 25.74
N ILE A 130 -9.55 -22.93 24.61
CA ILE A 130 -10.21 -22.39 23.42
C ILE A 130 -11.63 -21.90 23.75
N TYR A 131 -12.46 -22.74 24.33
CA TYR A 131 -13.85 -22.38 24.63
C TYR A 131 -13.99 -21.30 25.70
N PRO A 132 -13.24 -21.32 26.84
CA PRO A 132 -13.19 -20.19 27.73
C PRO A 132 -12.77 -18.87 27.06
N ILE A 133 -11.75 -18.87 26.22
CA ILE A 133 -11.31 -17.69 25.47
C ILE A 133 -12.43 -17.17 24.56
N LEU A 134 -13.06 -18.05 23.78
CA LEU A 134 -14.18 -17.68 22.91
C LEU A 134 -15.35 -17.08 23.70
N PHE A 135 -15.75 -17.72 24.80
CA PHE A 135 -16.88 -17.25 25.59
C PHE A 135 -16.61 -15.91 26.25
N ILE A 136 -15.47 -15.76 26.93
CA ILE A 136 -15.13 -14.52 27.65
C ILE A 136 -14.97 -13.36 26.68
N SER A 137 -14.24 -13.55 25.58
CA SER A 137 -14.04 -12.50 24.59
C SER A 137 -15.35 -12.10 23.90
N PHE A 138 -16.23 -13.05 23.61
CA PHE A 138 -17.57 -12.77 23.08
C PHE A 138 -18.38 -11.90 24.03
N VAL A 139 -18.44 -12.28 25.33
CA VAL A 139 -19.17 -11.51 26.35
C VAL A 139 -18.60 -10.09 26.48
N VAL A 140 -17.27 -9.95 26.52
CA VAL A 140 -16.62 -8.63 26.62
C VAL A 140 -16.95 -7.78 25.41
N GLN A 141 -16.92 -8.34 24.19
CA GLN A 141 -17.25 -7.64 22.96
C GLN A 141 -18.71 -7.17 22.95
N PHE A 142 -19.64 -8.00 23.46
CA PHE A 142 -21.07 -7.70 23.49
C PHE A 142 -21.44 -6.66 24.55
N VAL A 143 -20.81 -6.70 25.72
CA VAL A 143 -21.15 -5.85 26.89
C VAL A 143 -20.40 -4.52 26.88
N SER A 144 -19.17 -4.48 26.34
CA SER A 144 -18.34 -3.28 26.38
C SER A 144 -18.91 -2.17 25.48
N LYS A 145 -18.85 -0.93 25.97
CA LYS A 145 -19.15 0.29 25.20
C LYS A 145 -17.89 0.96 24.65
N ASN A 146 -16.71 0.52 25.06
CA ASN A 146 -15.42 1.08 24.64
C ASN A 146 -14.90 0.32 23.42
N GLU A 147 -14.75 1.02 22.28
CA GLU A 147 -14.32 0.42 21.01
C GLU A 147 -12.94 -0.25 21.11
N LYS A 148 -11.98 0.35 21.82
CA LYS A 148 -10.66 -0.28 22.02
C LYS A 148 -10.74 -1.60 22.78
N VAL A 149 -11.65 -1.70 23.76
CA VAL A 149 -11.88 -2.95 24.51
C VAL A 149 -12.55 -3.98 23.60
N LYS A 150 -13.47 -3.56 22.74
CA LYS A 150 -14.09 -4.45 21.73
C LYS A 150 -13.05 -4.98 20.73
N ASP A 151 -12.16 -4.11 20.22
CA ASP A 151 -11.11 -4.52 19.30
C ASP A 151 -10.16 -5.55 19.95
N ILE A 152 -9.75 -5.31 21.21
CA ILE A 152 -8.93 -6.27 21.96
C ILE A 152 -9.69 -7.59 22.18
N ALA A 153 -10.97 -7.52 22.55
CA ALA A 153 -11.79 -8.71 22.72
C ALA A 153 -11.94 -9.49 21.40
N MET A 154 -12.05 -8.77 20.26
CA MET A 154 -12.09 -9.40 18.94
C MET A 154 -10.77 -10.11 18.61
N VAL A 155 -9.60 -9.58 19.00
CA VAL A 155 -8.32 -10.29 18.84
C VAL A 155 -8.36 -11.64 19.54
N PHE A 156 -8.81 -11.69 20.81
CA PHE A 156 -8.90 -12.95 21.57
C PHE A 156 -9.98 -13.89 21.04
N PHE A 157 -11.12 -13.36 20.60
CA PHE A 157 -12.18 -14.17 19.99
C PHE A 157 -11.69 -14.82 18.71
N SER A 158 -11.06 -14.06 17.85
CA SER A 158 -10.50 -14.53 16.57
C SER A 158 -9.35 -15.52 16.78
N PHE A 159 -8.54 -15.32 17.82
CA PHE A 159 -7.52 -16.26 18.25
C PHE A 159 -8.14 -17.60 18.65
N GLY A 160 -9.24 -17.60 19.42
CA GLY A 160 -9.99 -18.81 19.75
C GLY A 160 -10.54 -19.52 18.50
N LEU A 161 -11.11 -18.78 17.53
CA LEU A 161 -11.58 -19.35 16.26
C LEU A 161 -10.46 -19.97 15.44
N LEU A 162 -9.28 -19.35 15.42
CA LEU A 162 -8.10 -19.87 14.73
C LEU A 162 -7.74 -21.25 15.28
N PHE A 163 -7.70 -21.42 16.59
CA PHE A 163 -7.40 -22.71 17.22
C PHE A 163 -8.51 -23.74 17.04
N GLU A 164 -9.78 -23.32 17.06
CA GLU A 164 -10.90 -24.21 16.75
C GLU A 164 -10.76 -24.77 15.31
N GLY A 165 -10.41 -23.92 14.34
CA GLY A 165 -10.11 -24.36 12.98
C GLY A 165 -8.99 -25.40 12.91
N ILE A 166 -7.90 -25.22 13.69
CA ILE A 166 -6.82 -26.21 13.81
C ILE A 166 -7.33 -27.52 14.42
N GLN A 167 -8.16 -27.45 15.47
CA GLN A 167 -8.69 -28.63 16.13
C GLN A 167 -9.60 -29.44 15.20
N ILE A 168 -10.44 -28.75 14.41
CA ILE A 168 -11.26 -29.40 13.35
C ILE A 168 -10.34 -30.10 12.33
N MET A 169 -9.32 -29.41 11.79
CA MET A 169 -8.38 -30.01 10.84
C MET A 169 -7.68 -31.23 11.44
N SER A 170 -7.16 -31.13 12.65
CA SER A 170 -6.50 -32.23 13.36
C SER A 170 -7.41 -33.44 13.54
N SER A 171 -8.66 -33.22 13.91
CA SER A 171 -9.61 -34.31 14.15
C SER A 171 -9.90 -35.14 12.90
N VAL A 172 -10.04 -34.50 11.75
CA VAL A 172 -10.34 -35.17 10.48
C VAL A 172 -9.11 -35.77 9.80
N MET A 173 -7.90 -35.38 10.22
CA MET A 173 -6.64 -35.94 9.69
C MET A 173 -6.25 -37.28 10.33
N LYS A 174 -6.74 -37.59 11.51
CA LYS A 174 -6.42 -38.86 12.22
C LYS A 174 -6.63 -40.11 11.36
N PRO A 175 -7.76 -40.29 10.64
CA PRO A 175 -7.94 -41.46 9.77
C PRO A 175 -6.92 -41.53 8.62
N LEU A 176 -6.52 -40.38 8.06
CA LEU A 176 -5.52 -40.31 6.98
C LEU A 176 -4.14 -40.76 7.47
N ALA A 177 -3.75 -40.37 8.68
CA ALA A 177 -2.45 -40.72 9.25
C ALA A 177 -2.23 -42.24 9.41
N THR A 178 -3.31 -43.01 9.50
CA THR A 178 -3.28 -44.49 9.58
C THR A 178 -3.47 -45.18 8.24
N SER A 179 -3.74 -44.43 7.16
CA SER A 179 -3.91 -44.98 5.82
C SER A 179 -2.58 -45.44 5.22
N PRO A 180 -2.45 -46.70 4.78
CA PRO A 180 -1.20 -47.21 4.17
C PRO A 180 -0.73 -46.40 2.96
N VAL A 181 -1.66 -46.02 2.09
CA VAL A 181 -1.36 -45.23 0.86
C VAL A 181 -0.77 -43.88 1.24
N PHE A 182 -1.34 -43.26 2.27
CA PHE A 182 -0.93 -41.95 2.71
C PHE A 182 0.44 -41.99 3.44
N THR A 183 0.64 -42.99 4.29
CA THR A 183 1.91 -43.21 4.99
C THR A 183 3.04 -43.48 3.99
N GLU A 184 2.80 -44.30 2.92
CA GLU A 184 3.79 -44.53 1.87
C GLU A 184 4.13 -43.22 1.11
N LEU A 185 3.15 -42.37 0.84
CA LEU A 185 3.38 -41.08 0.19
C LEU A 185 4.26 -40.17 1.08
N MET A 186 3.99 -40.12 2.39
CA MET A 186 4.77 -39.33 3.34
C MET A 186 6.20 -39.86 3.49
N LEU A 187 6.42 -41.16 3.47
CA LEU A 187 7.76 -41.73 3.43
C LEU A 187 8.53 -41.28 2.19
N LYS A 188 7.89 -41.28 1.02
CA LYS A 188 8.50 -40.74 -0.22
C LYS A 188 8.86 -39.26 -0.12
N VAL A 189 7.99 -38.45 0.50
CA VAL A 189 8.28 -37.02 0.74
C VAL A 189 9.48 -36.84 1.69
N ARG A 190 9.58 -37.68 2.73
CA ARG A 190 10.71 -37.68 3.67
C ARG A 190 12.02 -38.07 3.02
N ASP A 191 11.98 -39.08 2.15
CA ASP A 191 13.17 -39.63 1.49
C ASP A 191 13.66 -38.80 0.30
N LEU A 192 12.75 -37.98 -0.29
CA LEU A 192 13.02 -37.10 -1.41
C LEU A 192 12.72 -35.63 -1.05
N PRO A 193 13.66 -34.87 -0.47
CA PRO A 193 13.44 -33.49 -0.05
C PRO A 193 12.91 -32.58 -1.14
N VAL A 194 13.30 -32.79 -2.41
CA VAL A 194 12.80 -32.01 -3.56
C VAL A 194 11.29 -32.17 -3.72
N LEU A 195 10.74 -33.35 -3.45
CA LEU A 195 9.29 -33.59 -3.50
C LEU A 195 8.58 -32.82 -2.38
N GLY A 196 9.19 -32.75 -1.18
CA GLY A 196 8.69 -31.96 -0.07
C GLY A 196 8.65 -30.46 -0.40
N VAL A 197 9.75 -29.92 -0.98
CA VAL A 197 9.79 -28.52 -1.45
C VAL A 197 8.71 -28.26 -2.51
N PHE A 198 8.54 -29.14 -3.47
CA PHE A 198 7.52 -29.01 -4.51
C PHE A 198 6.10 -29.06 -3.92
N LEU A 199 5.85 -29.93 -2.96
CA LEU A 199 4.55 -30.04 -2.28
C LEU A 199 4.21 -28.74 -1.52
N GLY A 200 5.15 -28.22 -0.70
CA GLY A 200 4.97 -26.97 0.02
C GLY A 200 4.75 -25.79 -0.90
N LEU A 201 5.53 -25.70 -1.99
CA LEU A 201 5.37 -24.69 -3.04
C LEU A 201 3.94 -24.74 -3.64
N CYS A 202 3.50 -25.92 -4.07
CA CYS A 202 2.16 -26.08 -4.68
C CYS A 202 1.05 -25.74 -3.69
N MET A 203 1.15 -26.18 -2.43
CA MET A 203 0.16 -25.88 -1.40
C MET A 203 0.01 -24.36 -1.22
N THR A 204 1.12 -23.65 -1.10
CA THR A 204 1.09 -22.20 -0.88
C THR A 204 0.65 -21.43 -2.12
N LEU A 205 0.99 -21.88 -3.32
CA LEU A 205 0.49 -21.31 -4.57
C LEU A 205 -1.05 -21.41 -4.68
N VAL A 206 -1.62 -22.53 -4.24
CA VAL A 206 -3.07 -22.76 -4.31
C VAL A 206 -3.79 -21.98 -3.20
N VAL A 207 -3.31 -22.08 -1.97
CA VAL A 207 -3.94 -21.47 -0.78
C VAL A 207 -3.65 -19.98 -0.70
N GLN A 208 -2.53 -19.50 -1.30
CA GLN A 208 -2.01 -18.13 -1.25
C GLN A 208 -1.79 -17.59 0.18
N SER A 209 -1.60 -18.48 1.13
CA SER A 209 -1.37 -18.18 2.54
C SER A 209 -0.36 -19.15 3.13
N SER A 210 0.84 -18.66 3.40
CA SER A 210 1.89 -19.44 4.09
C SER A 210 1.47 -19.83 5.51
N SER A 211 0.79 -18.95 6.22
CA SER A 211 0.28 -19.25 7.56
C SER A 211 -0.69 -20.43 7.55
N ALA A 212 -1.55 -20.51 6.53
CA ALA A 212 -2.47 -21.65 6.36
C ALA A 212 -1.73 -22.93 6.00
N THR A 213 -0.76 -22.87 5.09
CA THR A 213 0.07 -24.02 4.71
C THR A 213 0.82 -24.56 5.93
N ILE A 214 1.44 -23.68 6.74
CA ILE A 214 2.12 -24.06 7.98
C ILE A 214 1.16 -24.67 8.99
N ALA A 215 -0.05 -24.10 9.17
CA ALA A 215 -1.06 -24.65 10.08
C ALA A 215 -1.47 -26.08 9.69
N VAL A 216 -1.70 -26.31 8.40
CA VAL A 216 -1.99 -27.64 7.88
C VAL A 216 -0.80 -28.58 8.10
N LEU A 217 0.43 -28.14 7.82
CA LEU A 217 1.64 -28.91 8.05
C LEU A 217 1.82 -29.27 9.53
N GLN A 218 1.64 -28.32 10.44
CA GLN A 218 1.77 -28.56 11.89
C GLN A 218 0.67 -29.51 12.39
N SER A 219 -0.60 -29.29 12.00
CA SER A 219 -1.71 -30.17 12.35
C SER A 219 -1.50 -31.59 11.86
N PHE A 220 -0.90 -31.71 10.67
CA PHE A 220 -0.60 -32.97 10.04
C PHE A 220 0.57 -33.70 10.71
N ALA A 221 1.67 -32.98 10.96
CA ALA A 221 2.85 -33.54 11.61
C ALA A 221 2.56 -33.98 13.07
N ALA A 222 1.58 -33.39 13.73
CA ALA A 222 1.15 -33.78 15.07
C ALA A 222 0.31 -35.08 15.10
N GLN A 223 -0.01 -35.70 13.94
CA GLN A 223 -0.68 -36.99 13.91
C GLN A 223 0.32 -38.14 14.14
N ALA A 224 -0.08 -39.11 14.98
CA ALA A 224 0.69 -40.32 15.18
C ALA A 224 0.53 -41.29 14.02
N GLY A 225 1.63 -41.76 13.48
CA GLY A 225 1.67 -42.87 12.53
C GLY A 225 1.43 -44.22 13.22
N PRO A 226 1.45 -45.34 12.45
CA PRO A 226 1.29 -46.70 12.99
C PRO A 226 2.34 -47.09 14.04
N ASP A 227 3.50 -46.46 14.01
CA ASP A 227 4.62 -46.65 14.95
C ASP A 227 4.56 -45.73 16.18
N GLY A 228 3.52 -44.87 16.28
CA GLY A 228 3.35 -43.90 17.35
C GLY A 228 4.23 -42.64 17.20
N ALA A 229 5.09 -42.56 16.21
CA ALA A 229 5.87 -41.38 15.85
C ALA A 229 5.06 -40.43 14.96
N SER A 230 5.56 -39.23 14.70
CA SER A 230 4.94 -38.31 13.73
C SER A 230 4.89 -38.91 12.33
N VAL A 231 3.75 -38.78 11.65
CA VAL A 231 3.53 -39.29 10.30
C VAL A 231 4.60 -38.83 9.29
N ILE A 232 5.11 -37.60 9.45
CA ILE A 232 6.11 -37.04 8.54
C ILE A 232 7.48 -36.82 9.18
N GLY A 233 7.49 -36.63 10.49
CA GLY A 233 8.70 -36.26 11.25
C GLY A 233 9.27 -34.89 10.88
N LEU A 234 10.18 -34.36 11.70
CA LEU A 234 10.76 -33.04 11.46
C LEU A 234 11.56 -32.97 10.15
N ALA A 235 12.30 -34.05 9.81
CA ALA A 235 13.11 -34.11 8.60
C ALA A 235 12.28 -34.05 7.31
N GLY A 236 11.04 -34.60 7.32
CA GLY A 236 10.10 -34.51 6.21
C GLY A 236 9.33 -33.17 6.17
N ALA A 237 9.07 -32.55 7.34
CA ALA A 237 8.37 -31.28 7.43
C ALA A 237 9.24 -30.09 6.94
N ILE A 238 10.55 -30.12 7.19
CA ILE A 238 11.48 -29.03 6.80
C ILE A 238 11.46 -28.74 5.30
N PRO A 239 11.56 -29.70 4.37
CA PRO A 239 11.47 -29.43 2.94
C PRO A 239 10.14 -28.79 2.51
N ILE A 240 9.02 -29.21 3.10
CA ILE A 240 7.70 -28.62 2.82
C ILE A 240 7.67 -27.16 3.26
N LEU A 241 8.22 -26.84 4.42
CA LEU A 241 8.39 -25.47 4.93
C LEU A 241 9.24 -24.62 3.98
N PHE A 242 10.31 -25.15 3.41
CA PHE A 242 11.13 -24.44 2.41
C PHE A 242 10.33 -24.13 1.15
N GLY A 243 9.52 -25.08 0.68
CA GLY A 243 8.62 -24.91 -0.44
C GLY A 243 7.55 -23.85 -0.18
N ASP A 244 6.96 -23.83 1.01
CA ASP A 244 6.02 -22.82 1.46
C ASP A 244 6.62 -21.41 1.39
N ASN A 245 7.83 -21.23 1.88
CA ASN A 245 8.53 -19.94 1.82
C ASN A 245 8.75 -19.46 0.37
N ILE A 246 9.10 -20.35 -0.56
CA ILE A 246 9.20 -19.99 -1.99
C ILE A 246 7.81 -19.64 -2.54
N GLY A 247 6.79 -20.44 -2.24
CA GLY A 247 5.41 -20.24 -2.70
C GLY A 247 4.84 -18.88 -2.31
N THR A 248 5.18 -18.38 -1.13
CA THR A 248 4.74 -17.07 -0.64
C THR A 248 5.16 -15.91 -1.56
N THR A 249 6.27 -16.07 -2.31
CA THR A 249 6.80 -15.00 -3.17
C THR A 249 5.93 -14.71 -4.40
N ILE A 250 5.01 -15.60 -4.77
CA ILE A 250 4.13 -15.42 -5.93
C ILE A 250 3.24 -14.18 -5.79
N THR A 251 2.77 -13.87 -4.58
CA THR A 251 1.94 -12.69 -4.33
C THR A 251 2.71 -11.40 -4.61
N ALA A 252 4.01 -11.36 -4.24
CA ALA A 252 4.91 -10.25 -4.55
C ALA A 252 5.14 -10.10 -6.07
N LEU A 253 5.39 -11.21 -6.75
CA LEU A 253 5.59 -11.21 -8.21
C LEU A 253 4.33 -10.73 -8.94
N LEU A 254 3.16 -11.22 -8.57
CA LEU A 254 1.88 -10.78 -9.14
C LEU A 254 1.63 -9.29 -8.85
N ALA A 255 1.91 -8.82 -7.64
CA ALA A 255 1.76 -7.42 -7.26
C ALA A 255 2.71 -6.49 -8.04
N SER A 256 3.86 -6.98 -8.49
CA SER A 256 4.84 -6.19 -9.24
C SER A 256 4.51 -6.03 -10.74
N ILE A 257 3.52 -6.78 -11.26
CA ILE A 257 3.11 -6.69 -12.67
C ILE A 257 2.53 -5.30 -12.92
N GLY A 258 3.04 -4.61 -13.95
CA GLY A 258 2.62 -3.25 -14.28
C GLY A 258 3.24 -2.14 -13.42
N GLN A 259 4.03 -2.49 -12.40
CA GLN A 259 4.71 -1.53 -11.53
C GLN A 259 6.08 -1.08 -12.07
N SER A 260 6.69 -0.12 -11.36
CA SER A 260 8.04 0.39 -11.64
C SER A 260 9.08 -0.75 -11.66
N ARG A 261 10.25 -0.48 -12.24
CA ARG A 261 11.34 -1.48 -12.31
C ARG A 261 11.85 -1.86 -10.94
N ASP A 262 12.01 -0.90 -10.05
CA ASP A 262 12.47 -1.16 -8.69
C ASP A 262 11.43 -1.93 -7.87
N ALA A 263 10.14 -1.74 -8.13
CA ALA A 263 9.08 -2.57 -7.59
C ALA A 263 9.19 -4.04 -8.04
N LYS A 264 9.49 -4.28 -9.34
CA LYS A 264 9.76 -5.63 -9.86
C LYS A 264 11.03 -6.22 -9.27
N ARG A 265 12.11 -5.43 -9.17
CA ARG A 265 13.37 -5.84 -8.52
C ARG A 265 13.14 -6.23 -7.07
N THR A 266 12.28 -5.51 -6.36
CA THR A 266 11.88 -5.78 -4.98
C THR A 266 11.18 -7.14 -4.86
N ALA A 267 10.23 -7.46 -5.74
CA ALA A 267 9.54 -8.75 -5.77
C ALA A 267 10.51 -9.92 -6.09
N ILE A 268 11.43 -9.71 -7.04
CA ILE A 268 12.46 -10.70 -7.38
C ILE A 268 13.46 -10.89 -6.23
N ALA A 269 13.80 -9.83 -5.49
CA ALA A 269 14.65 -9.96 -4.30
C ALA A 269 14.00 -10.88 -3.24
N HIS A 270 12.70 -10.79 -3.03
CA HIS A 270 11.95 -11.70 -2.15
C HIS A 270 12.07 -13.15 -2.62
N THR A 271 11.93 -13.38 -3.92
CA THR A 271 12.07 -14.72 -4.52
C THR A 271 13.51 -15.24 -4.39
N CYS A 272 14.51 -14.43 -4.70
CA CYS A 272 15.92 -14.78 -4.57
C CYS A 272 16.31 -15.12 -3.13
N PHE A 273 15.79 -14.38 -2.16
CA PHE A 273 16.01 -14.64 -0.73
C PHE A 273 15.54 -16.06 -0.35
N ASN A 274 14.28 -16.40 -0.68
CA ASN A 274 13.71 -17.69 -0.31
C ASN A 274 14.33 -18.87 -1.09
N ILE A 275 14.58 -18.69 -2.39
CA ILE A 275 15.24 -19.74 -3.21
C ILE A 275 16.67 -20.00 -2.73
N SER A 276 17.47 -18.94 -2.51
CA SER A 276 18.86 -19.11 -2.07
C SER A 276 18.94 -19.75 -0.69
N GLY A 277 18.08 -19.34 0.24
CA GLY A 277 17.97 -19.99 1.55
C GLY A 277 17.58 -21.45 1.44
N THR A 278 16.55 -21.77 0.66
CA THR A 278 16.13 -23.17 0.42
C THR A 278 17.25 -24.01 -0.15
N ILE A 279 17.98 -23.52 -1.16
CA ILE A 279 19.12 -24.25 -1.74
C ILE A 279 20.16 -24.54 -0.67
N VAL A 280 20.61 -23.51 0.07
CA VAL A 280 21.66 -23.68 1.09
C VAL A 280 21.22 -24.65 2.17
N PHE A 281 20.05 -24.47 2.77
CA PHE A 281 19.58 -25.32 3.86
C PHE A 281 19.23 -26.74 3.43
N SER A 282 18.86 -26.96 2.15
CA SER A 282 18.59 -28.33 1.64
C SER A 282 19.80 -29.27 1.70
N PHE A 283 21.01 -28.72 1.60
CA PHE A 283 22.24 -29.54 1.78
C PHE A 283 22.51 -29.94 3.24
N PHE A 284 21.88 -29.24 4.19
CA PHE A 284 22.16 -29.40 5.61
C PHE A 284 20.93 -29.83 6.43
N ILE A 285 19.88 -30.38 5.80
CA ILE A 285 18.61 -30.76 6.49
C ILE A 285 18.88 -31.58 7.77
N PRO A 286 19.75 -32.63 7.79
CA PRO A 286 19.96 -33.39 9.01
C PRO A 286 20.61 -32.59 10.14
N LEU A 287 21.54 -31.71 9.80
CA LEU A 287 22.20 -30.81 10.77
C LEU A 287 21.21 -29.76 11.28
N PHE A 288 20.44 -29.19 10.39
CA PHE A 288 19.41 -28.21 10.71
C PHE A 288 18.32 -28.80 11.60
N ALA A 289 17.84 -30.01 11.30
CA ALA A 289 16.86 -30.71 12.12
C ALA A 289 17.38 -30.96 13.54
N ARG A 290 18.66 -31.40 13.68
CA ARG A 290 19.30 -31.58 15.00
C ARG A 290 19.41 -30.28 15.77
N PHE A 291 19.76 -29.18 15.11
CA PHE A 291 19.81 -27.86 15.76
C PHE A 291 18.44 -27.44 16.23
N VAL A 292 17.41 -27.57 15.40
CA VAL A 292 16.03 -27.26 15.76
C VAL A 292 15.54 -28.09 16.94
N GLN A 293 15.83 -29.40 16.93
CA GLN A 293 15.52 -30.28 18.05
C GLN A 293 16.28 -29.90 19.34
N PHE A 294 17.51 -29.38 19.20
CA PHE A 294 18.28 -28.91 20.35
C PHE A 294 17.66 -27.68 21.01
N VAL A 295 17.19 -26.71 20.22
CA VAL A 295 16.57 -25.46 20.74
C VAL A 295 15.07 -25.60 21.08
N SER A 296 14.47 -26.75 20.79
CA SER A 296 13.05 -27.00 21.02
C SER A 296 12.80 -27.77 22.32
N PRO A 297 11.57 -27.73 22.86
CA PRO A 297 11.17 -28.55 24.01
C PRO A 297 11.44 -30.04 23.76
N LYS A 298 11.71 -30.78 24.82
CA LYS A 298 11.90 -32.24 24.80
C LYS A 298 10.59 -32.92 25.17
N GLY A 299 10.25 -34.00 24.51
CA GLY A 299 9.04 -34.78 24.74
C GLY A 299 8.75 -35.77 23.63
N PRO A 300 7.61 -36.48 23.68
CA PRO A 300 7.15 -37.32 22.57
C PRO A 300 7.09 -36.52 21.26
N GLU A 301 7.54 -37.11 20.16
CA GLU A 301 7.66 -36.37 18.89
C GLU A 301 6.35 -35.69 18.46
N VAL A 302 5.23 -36.39 18.55
CA VAL A 302 3.90 -35.87 18.18
C VAL A 302 3.44 -34.65 19.00
N GLU A 303 3.91 -34.52 20.24
CA GLU A 303 3.56 -33.39 21.11
C GLU A 303 4.44 -32.15 20.82
N VAL A 304 5.71 -32.38 20.49
CA VAL A 304 6.68 -31.27 20.33
C VAL A 304 6.90 -30.85 18.89
N ILE A 305 6.47 -31.64 17.90
CA ILE A 305 6.80 -31.42 16.48
C ILE A 305 6.22 -30.11 15.94
N SER A 306 5.04 -29.71 16.36
CA SER A 306 4.44 -28.42 15.96
C SER A 306 5.35 -27.26 16.38
N ARG A 307 5.89 -27.30 17.61
CA ARG A 307 6.86 -26.32 18.09
C ARG A 307 8.20 -26.41 17.34
N GLN A 308 8.63 -27.63 17.02
CA GLN A 308 9.86 -27.81 16.22
C GLN A 308 9.71 -27.24 14.82
N ILE A 309 8.57 -27.41 14.15
CA ILE A 309 8.28 -26.81 12.84
C ILE A 309 8.30 -25.28 12.94
N ALA A 310 7.67 -24.71 13.96
CA ALA A 310 7.68 -23.27 14.20
C ALA A 310 9.09 -22.73 14.42
N ASN A 311 9.90 -23.44 15.23
CA ASN A 311 11.30 -23.08 15.46
C ASN A 311 12.16 -23.24 14.20
N ALA A 312 11.90 -24.25 13.37
CA ALA A 312 12.55 -24.41 12.07
C ALA A 312 12.23 -23.22 11.16
N HIS A 313 10.96 -22.79 11.10
CA HIS A 313 10.52 -21.66 10.31
C HIS A 313 11.20 -20.37 10.77
N THR A 314 11.21 -20.11 12.08
CA THR A 314 11.86 -18.92 12.65
C THR A 314 13.36 -18.94 12.42
N THR A 315 14.02 -20.06 12.70
CA THR A 315 15.48 -20.20 12.52
C THR A 315 15.90 -20.00 11.08
N PHE A 316 15.18 -20.61 10.12
CA PHE A 316 15.44 -20.43 8.69
C PHE A 316 15.39 -18.94 8.30
N ASN A 317 14.30 -18.25 8.61
CA ASN A 317 14.11 -16.86 8.21
C ASN A 317 15.08 -15.90 8.92
N VAL A 318 15.36 -16.12 10.22
CA VAL A 318 16.33 -15.32 10.97
C VAL A 318 17.75 -15.52 10.42
N VAL A 319 18.18 -16.76 10.19
CA VAL A 319 19.54 -17.03 9.68
C VAL A 319 19.69 -16.50 8.25
N CYS A 320 18.70 -16.72 7.36
CA CYS A 320 18.72 -16.14 6.02
C CYS A 320 18.79 -14.61 6.06
N THR A 321 18.02 -13.97 6.94
CA THR A 321 18.07 -12.50 7.10
C THR A 321 19.43 -12.03 7.60
N LEU A 322 20.01 -12.70 8.61
CA LEU A 322 21.34 -12.35 9.14
C LEU A 322 22.44 -12.48 8.08
N ILE A 323 22.33 -13.47 7.18
CA ILE A 323 23.28 -13.67 6.06
C ILE A 323 23.07 -12.56 5.01
N TRP A 324 21.83 -12.31 4.60
CA TRP A 324 21.54 -11.38 3.50
C TRP A 324 21.56 -9.91 3.90
N LEU A 325 21.35 -9.56 5.17
CA LEU A 325 21.29 -8.17 5.61
C LEU A 325 22.59 -7.38 5.33
N PRO A 326 23.79 -7.89 5.66
CA PRO A 326 25.04 -7.26 5.24
C PRO A 326 25.28 -7.34 3.72
N LEU A 327 24.63 -8.27 3.03
CA LEU A 327 24.74 -8.49 1.59
C LEU A 327 23.65 -7.81 0.77
N VAL A 328 22.87 -6.87 1.36
CA VAL A 328 21.85 -6.08 0.63
C VAL A 328 22.44 -5.43 -0.64
N PRO A 329 23.65 -4.83 -0.64
CA PRO A 329 24.22 -4.28 -1.87
C PRO A 329 24.47 -5.34 -2.95
N LEU A 330 24.80 -6.59 -2.56
CA LEU A 330 24.93 -7.70 -3.50
C LEU A 330 23.56 -8.13 -4.05
N MET A 331 22.54 -8.22 -3.21
CA MET A 331 21.17 -8.52 -3.64
C MET A 331 20.66 -7.46 -4.65
N VAL A 332 20.93 -6.17 -4.39
CA VAL A 332 20.62 -5.09 -5.33
C VAL A 332 21.29 -5.32 -6.68
N LYS A 333 22.58 -5.66 -6.70
CA LYS A 333 23.31 -5.98 -7.96
C LYS A 333 22.68 -7.16 -8.69
N ILE A 334 22.32 -8.22 -7.98
CA ILE A 334 21.67 -9.41 -8.55
C ILE A 334 20.34 -9.02 -9.21
N VAL A 335 19.45 -8.33 -8.51
CA VAL A 335 18.12 -7.99 -9.04
C VAL A 335 18.19 -6.94 -10.15
N CYS A 336 19.16 -6.01 -10.11
CA CYS A 336 19.40 -5.08 -11.21
C CYS A 336 19.92 -5.80 -12.46
N HIS A 337 20.71 -6.87 -12.30
CA HIS A 337 21.15 -7.71 -13.43
C HIS A 337 19.98 -8.53 -14.02
N LEU A 338 19.12 -9.08 -13.17
CA LEU A 338 17.94 -9.84 -13.60
C LEU A 338 16.87 -8.95 -14.26
N VAL A 339 16.74 -7.70 -13.81
CA VAL A 339 15.84 -6.69 -14.37
C VAL A 339 16.65 -5.45 -14.73
N PRO A 340 17.30 -5.45 -15.91
CA PRO A 340 18.16 -4.35 -16.33
C PRO A 340 17.37 -3.07 -16.64
N ASP A 341 18.04 -1.92 -16.52
CA ASP A 341 17.50 -0.66 -16.98
C ASP A 341 17.44 -0.68 -18.52
N ARG A 342 16.22 -0.67 -19.08
CA ARG A 342 16.05 -0.32 -20.48
C ARG A 342 16.04 1.20 -20.58
N ALA A 343 16.82 1.77 -21.48
CA ALA A 343 16.61 3.16 -21.88
C ALA A 343 15.14 3.29 -22.32
N GLU A 344 14.34 3.99 -21.53
CA GLU A 344 13.03 4.40 -21.99
C GLU A 344 13.26 5.42 -23.10
N HIS A 345 13.08 4.99 -24.34
CA HIS A 345 12.75 5.93 -25.41
C HIS A 345 11.33 6.44 -25.08
N THR A 346 11.23 7.41 -24.18
CA THR A 346 10.10 8.32 -24.13
C THR A 346 10.13 9.08 -25.45
N ALA A 347 9.36 8.61 -26.41
CA ALA A 347 9.00 9.44 -27.55
C ALA A 347 8.38 10.73 -26.96
N PRO A 348 8.82 11.93 -27.41
CA PRO A 348 8.20 13.16 -26.96
C PRO A 348 6.81 13.24 -27.63
N GLY A 349 5.79 12.70 -26.99
CA GLY A 349 4.43 12.65 -27.52
C GLY A 349 3.46 12.23 -26.44
N VAL A 350 2.72 13.23 -25.93
CA VAL A 350 1.46 13.08 -25.18
C VAL A 350 1.56 12.12 -23.98
N GLU A 351 2.14 12.57 -22.90
CA GLU A 351 1.86 11.96 -21.59
C GLU A 351 0.36 12.11 -21.30
N GLU A 352 -0.38 11.01 -21.39
CA GLU A 352 -1.72 10.94 -20.84
C GLU A 352 -1.63 11.30 -19.35
N ALA A 353 -2.49 12.21 -18.89
CA ALA A 353 -2.58 12.63 -17.50
C ALA A 353 -3.01 11.44 -16.63
N LYS A 354 -2.04 10.69 -16.12
CA LYS A 354 -2.26 9.56 -15.21
C LYS A 354 -1.73 9.91 -13.83
N PRO A 355 -2.46 9.54 -12.75
CA PRO A 355 -1.90 9.64 -11.41
C PRO A 355 -0.63 8.78 -11.31
N ARG A 356 0.38 9.31 -10.62
CA ARG A 356 1.69 8.65 -10.48
C ARG A 356 1.74 7.69 -9.31
N TYR A 357 1.04 8.04 -8.21
CA TYR A 357 1.14 7.35 -6.93
C TYR A 357 -0.04 6.41 -6.66
N LEU A 358 -1.19 6.59 -7.31
CA LEU A 358 -2.40 5.82 -7.03
C LEU A 358 -2.31 4.39 -7.59
N ASP A 359 -2.49 3.41 -6.72
CA ASP A 359 -2.57 1.99 -7.06
C ASP A 359 -3.82 1.37 -6.41
N LEU A 360 -4.79 0.95 -7.22
CA LEU A 360 -6.05 0.36 -6.76
C LEU A 360 -5.86 -0.90 -5.90
N ARG A 361 -4.74 -1.60 -6.02
CA ARG A 361 -4.42 -2.77 -5.19
C ARG A 361 -4.16 -2.37 -3.73
N MET A 362 -3.70 -1.14 -3.51
CA MET A 362 -3.44 -0.60 -2.17
C MET A 362 -4.72 -0.23 -1.42
N VAL A 363 -5.88 -0.18 -2.09
CA VAL A 363 -7.18 0.12 -1.45
C VAL A 363 -7.52 -0.90 -0.35
N SER A 364 -7.02 -2.14 -0.46
CA SER A 364 -7.13 -3.16 0.60
C SER A 364 -6.27 -2.87 1.85
N GLN A 365 -5.36 -1.89 1.78
CA GLN A 365 -4.48 -1.44 2.85
C GLN A 365 -4.72 0.06 3.11
N PRO A 366 -5.78 0.45 3.84
CA PRO A 366 -6.25 1.84 3.92
C PRO A 366 -5.17 2.84 4.32
N GLN A 367 -4.32 2.47 5.28
CA GLN A 367 -3.23 3.34 5.75
C GLN A 367 -2.23 3.67 4.64
N ALA A 368 -1.81 2.67 3.87
CA ALA A 368 -0.89 2.86 2.76
C ALA A 368 -1.55 3.64 1.61
N ALA A 369 -2.82 3.33 1.32
CA ALA A 369 -3.60 4.02 0.30
C ALA A 369 -3.74 5.52 0.61
N LEU A 370 -4.00 5.91 1.86
CA LEU A 370 -4.10 7.31 2.28
C LEU A 370 -2.76 8.05 2.15
N ILE A 371 -1.62 7.38 2.42
CA ILE A 371 -0.29 7.96 2.18
C ILE A 371 -0.09 8.23 0.68
N LEU A 372 -0.43 7.28 -0.19
CA LEU A 372 -0.29 7.45 -1.65
C LEU A 372 -1.18 8.58 -2.19
N VAL A 373 -2.41 8.69 -1.69
CA VAL A 373 -3.31 9.81 -2.03
C VAL A 373 -2.71 11.14 -1.58
N SER A 374 -2.18 11.21 -0.36
CA SER A 374 -1.53 12.43 0.16
C SER A 374 -0.38 12.88 -0.75
N GLN A 375 0.47 11.94 -1.23
CA GLN A 375 1.56 12.25 -2.16
C GLN A 375 1.05 12.71 -3.53
N GLU A 376 -0.01 12.09 -4.05
CA GLU A 376 -0.62 12.52 -5.31
C GLU A 376 -1.23 13.93 -5.21
N ILE A 377 -1.83 14.26 -4.06
CA ILE A 377 -2.34 15.61 -3.78
C ILE A 377 -1.20 16.63 -3.77
N CYS A 378 -0.08 16.33 -3.11
CA CYS A 378 1.08 17.23 -3.08
C CYS A 378 1.60 17.51 -4.48
N ARG A 379 1.75 16.48 -5.32
CA ARG A 379 2.13 16.65 -6.73
C ARG A 379 1.11 17.50 -7.50
N ASN A 380 -0.17 17.22 -7.31
CA ASN A 380 -1.23 17.95 -7.99
C ASN A 380 -1.31 19.43 -7.56
N LEU A 381 -1.07 19.74 -6.28
CA LEU A 381 -0.97 21.12 -5.79
C LEU A 381 0.22 21.85 -6.42
N GLU A 382 1.33 21.16 -6.64
CA GLU A 382 2.49 21.72 -7.35
C GLU A 382 2.17 21.97 -8.83
N ASP A 383 1.46 21.05 -9.50
CA ASP A 383 0.97 21.24 -10.87
C ASP A 383 0.05 22.48 -10.96
N VAL A 384 -0.85 22.67 -9.99
CA VAL A 384 -1.70 23.87 -9.89
C VAL A 384 -0.87 25.14 -9.65
N ARG A 385 0.21 25.08 -8.85
CA ARG A 385 1.16 26.19 -8.68
C ARG A 385 1.76 26.62 -10.02
N VAL A 386 2.19 25.64 -10.81
CA VAL A 386 2.72 25.91 -12.17
C VAL A 386 1.65 26.56 -13.05
N LEU A 387 0.40 26.08 -13.02
CA LEU A 387 -0.70 26.70 -13.75
C LEU A 387 -0.89 28.17 -13.36
N LEU A 388 -0.84 28.48 -12.06
CA LEU A 388 -1.00 29.87 -11.59
C LEU A 388 0.16 30.79 -12.05
N SER A 389 1.40 30.28 -12.03
CA SER A 389 2.57 31.03 -12.51
C SER A 389 2.52 31.28 -14.02
N ASP A 390 2.06 30.29 -14.80
CA ASP A 390 1.94 30.37 -16.24
C ASP A 390 0.76 31.25 -16.69
N LEU A 391 -0.32 31.35 -15.87
CA LEU A 391 -1.50 32.14 -16.17
C LEU A 391 -1.16 33.60 -16.53
N ARG A 392 -0.30 34.22 -15.74
CA ARG A 392 0.18 35.57 -15.99
C ARG A 392 0.88 35.70 -17.33
N ARG A 393 1.74 34.73 -17.69
CA ARG A 393 2.48 34.72 -18.95
C ARG A 393 1.55 34.59 -20.15
N VAL A 394 0.59 33.65 -20.08
CA VAL A 394 -0.36 33.38 -21.18
C VAL A 394 -1.24 34.60 -21.48
N LEU A 395 -1.68 35.34 -20.44
CA LEU A 395 -2.60 36.44 -20.59
C LEU A 395 -1.95 37.79 -20.89
N LEU A 396 -0.75 38.06 -20.35
CA LEU A 396 -0.12 39.37 -20.41
C LEU A 396 1.01 39.45 -21.44
N SER A 397 1.48 38.34 -22.02
CA SER A 397 2.57 38.32 -22.98
C SER A 397 2.27 39.01 -24.34
N ASP A 398 1.00 39.15 -24.71
CA ASP A 398 0.57 39.74 -26.00
C ASP A 398 0.16 41.23 -25.91
N SER A 399 0.23 41.87 -24.73
CA SER A 399 -0.22 43.25 -24.55
C SER A 399 0.78 44.34 -24.93
N GLY A 400 1.87 43.97 -25.63
CA GLY A 400 2.79 44.96 -26.22
C GLY A 400 3.61 45.81 -25.24
N ILE A 401 3.46 45.57 -23.93
CA ILE A 401 4.25 46.19 -22.88
C ILE A 401 5.41 45.26 -22.55
N SER A 402 6.33 45.13 -23.50
CA SER A 402 7.68 44.67 -23.22
C SER A 402 8.38 45.78 -22.43
N GLU A 403 8.48 45.67 -21.13
CA GLU A 403 9.63 46.28 -20.46
C GLU A 403 10.88 45.76 -21.18
N LYS A 404 11.75 46.69 -21.57
CA LYS A 404 13.10 46.42 -22.06
C LYS A 404 13.92 45.74 -20.97
N THR A 405 13.63 44.49 -20.72
CA THR A 405 14.56 43.53 -20.10
C THR A 405 15.09 42.71 -21.25
N GLU A 406 16.39 42.85 -21.50
CA GLU A 406 17.13 42.06 -22.50
C GLU A 406 16.73 40.58 -22.37
N PRO A 407 16.64 39.85 -23.52
CA PRO A 407 16.38 38.44 -23.47
C PRO A 407 17.51 37.78 -22.70
N ASP A 408 17.24 37.30 -21.48
CA ASP A 408 18.14 36.40 -20.79
C ASP A 408 18.29 35.15 -21.65
N ALA A 409 19.36 35.11 -22.41
CA ALA A 409 19.70 34.06 -23.36
C ALA A 409 20.01 32.70 -22.67
N ALA A 410 19.81 32.62 -21.36
CA ALA A 410 20.09 31.44 -20.55
C ALA A 410 18.86 30.58 -20.21
N SER A 411 17.62 31.06 -20.41
CA SER A 411 16.43 30.22 -20.19
C SER A 411 15.72 30.00 -21.54
N GLY A 412 15.93 28.85 -22.16
CA GLY A 412 15.25 28.41 -23.40
C GLY A 412 13.74 28.16 -23.20
N GLN A 413 13.02 29.10 -22.57
CA GLN A 413 11.60 28.97 -22.24
C GLN A 413 10.76 29.33 -23.47
N GLN A 414 10.19 28.32 -24.09
CA GLN A 414 9.25 28.40 -25.21
C GLN A 414 7.98 29.19 -24.82
N LYS A 415 7.49 30.05 -25.71
CA LYS A 415 6.22 30.79 -25.52
C LYS A 415 5.06 29.80 -25.38
N LEU A 416 4.41 29.74 -24.20
CA LEU A 416 3.29 28.84 -23.94
C LEU A 416 2.03 29.32 -24.66
N LEU A 417 1.47 28.48 -25.53
CA LEU A 417 0.24 28.76 -26.26
C LEU A 417 -1.00 28.58 -25.36
N PRO A 418 -2.08 29.40 -25.53
CA PRO A 418 -3.30 29.23 -24.76
C PRO A 418 -3.91 27.82 -24.83
N GLU A 419 -3.87 27.17 -26.00
CA GLU A 419 -4.37 25.80 -26.18
C GLU A 419 -3.58 24.78 -25.35
N GLU A 420 -2.26 24.93 -25.29
CA GLU A 420 -1.40 24.08 -24.47
C GLU A 420 -1.67 24.30 -22.97
N TYR A 421 -1.89 25.54 -22.56
CA TYR A 421 -2.28 25.87 -21.19
C TYR A 421 -3.62 25.23 -20.80
N LEU A 422 -4.66 25.35 -21.63
CA LEU A 422 -5.96 24.72 -21.41
C LEU A 422 -5.85 23.19 -21.32
N ARG A 423 -5.00 22.58 -22.15
CA ARG A 423 -4.71 21.15 -22.06
C ARG A 423 -4.07 20.78 -20.74
N ARG A 424 -3.13 21.59 -20.23
CA ARG A 424 -2.54 21.36 -18.89
C ARG A 424 -3.59 21.45 -17.78
N CYS A 425 -4.51 22.42 -17.82
CA CYS A 425 -5.62 22.50 -16.88
C CYS A 425 -6.47 21.21 -16.90
N MET A 426 -6.86 20.74 -18.09
CA MET A 426 -7.61 19.48 -18.22
C MET A 426 -6.86 18.26 -17.70
N ASN A 427 -5.53 18.23 -17.85
CA ASN A 427 -4.70 17.14 -17.32
C ASN A 427 -4.70 17.12 -15.78
N VAL A 428 -4.58 18.28 -15.16
CA VAL A 428 -4.68 18.42 -13.70
C VAL A 428 -6.04 17.94 -13.20
N GLN A 429 -7.14 18.33 -13.89
CA GLN A 429 -8.50 17.90 -13.54
C GLN A 429 -8.68 16.38 -13.64
N LYS A 430 -8.16 15.71 -14.69
CA LYS A 430 -8.24 14.24 -14.82
C LYS A 430 -7.54 13.50 -13.67
N VAL A 431 -6.39 14.01 -13.21
CA VAL A 431 -5.71 13.45 -12.05
C VAL A 431 -6.58 13.62 -10.80
N GLN A 432 -7.21 14.78 -10.61
CA GLN A 432 -8.12 15.04 -9.49
C GLN A 432 -9.34 14.11 -9.50
N GLU A 433 -9.98 13.88 -10.64
CA GLU A 433 -11.05 12.90 -10.80
C GLU A 433 -10.60 11.49 -10.41
N SER A 434 -9.38 11.12 -10.79
CA SER A 434 -8.80 9.82 -10.42
C SER A 434 -8.58 9.69 -8.91
N MET A 435 -8.13 10.77 -8.23
CA MET A 435 -7.97 10.79 -6.77
C MET A 435 -9.32 10.68 -6.04
N VAL A 436 -10.36 11.41 -6.50
CA VAL A 436 -11.71 11.32 -5.95
C VAL A 436 -12.27 9.90 -6.10
N SER A 437 -12.13 9.29 -7.28
CA SER A 437 -12.54 7.91 -7.54
C SER A 437 -11.82 6.92 -6.61
N TYR A 438 -10.53 7.10 -6.41
CA TYR A 438 -9.72 6.25 -5.53
C TYR A 438 -10.15 6.34 -4.06
N ILE A 439 -10.41 7.55 -3.54
CA ILE A 439 -10.92 7.73 -2.17
C ILE A 439 -12.34 7.17 -2.04
N SER A 440 -13.18 7.32 -3.06
CA SER A 440 -14.52 6.73 -3.07
C SER A 440 -14.47 5.20 -2.97
N GLU A 441 -13.52 4.57 -3.65
CA GLU A 441 -13.28 3.13 -3.55
C GLU A 441 -12.80 2.72 -2.14
N LEU A 442 -11.97 3.54 -1.48
CA LEU A 442 -11.59 3.33 -0.08
C LEU A 442 -12.80 3.33 0.87
N PHE A 443 -13.73 4.28 0.70
CA PHE A 443 -14.95 4.31 1.49
C PHE A 443 -15.88 3.14 1.20
N SER A 444 -15.98 2.70 -0.06
CA SER A 444 -16.89 1.62 -0.47
C SER A 444 -16.54 0.27 0.15
N ARG A 445 -15.26 0.02 0.42
CA ARG A 445 -14.80 -1.25 1.02
C ARG A 445 -15.05 -1.36 2.53
N GLY A 446 -15.49 -0.28 3.20
CA GLY A 446 -15.95 -0.28 4.58
C GLY A 446 -14.91 -0.67 5.64
N SER A 447 -13.61 -0.64 5.30
CA SER A 447 -12.50 -1.09 6.18
C SER A 447 -11.78 0.07 6.88
N LEU A 448 -12.28 1.32 6.74
CA LEU A 448 -11.67 2.50 7.35
C LEU A 448 -12.01 2.60 8.84
N THR A 449 -11.01 2.95 9.66
CA THR A 449 -11.28 3.40 11.03
C THR A 449 -11.90 4.81 11.01
N PRO A 450 -12.53 5.25 12.12
CA PRO A 450 -13.04 6.63 12.20
C PRO A 450 -11.97 7.69 11.87
N GLU A 451 -10.75 7.53 12.37
CA GLU A 451 -9.63 8.44 12.11
C GLU A 451 -9.20 8.41 10.63
N GLN A 452 -9.20 7.23 10.01
CA GLN A 452 -8.90 7.09 8.58
C GLN A 452 -10.00 7.70 7.70
N SER A 453 -11.26 7.59 8.12
CA SER A 453 -12.40 8.21 7.44
C SER A 453 -12.32 9.73 7.51
N GLU A 454 -11.96 10.28 8.68
CA GLU A 454 -11.73 11.70 8.87
C GLU A 454 -10.56 12.19 8.00
N GLN A 455 -9.44 11.47 8.00
CA GLN A 455 -8.30 11.77 7.13
C GLN A 455 -8.68 11.74 5.65
N ALA A 456 -9.40 10.73 5.19
CA ALA A 456 -9.86 10.61 3.80
C ALA A 456 -10.78 11.78 3.42
N SER A 457 -11.64 12.23 4.33
CA SER A 457 -12.55 13.37 4.12
C SER A 457 -11.78 14.69 3.98
N GLY A 458 -10.77 14.93 4.82
CA GLY A 458 -9.91 16.11 4.70
C GLY A 458 -9.09 16.11 3.40
N LEU A 459 -8.57 14.94 2.98
CA LEU A 459 -7.89 14.81 1.68
C LEU A 459 -8.84 15.13 0.50
N LEU A 460 -10.10 14.68 0.57
CA LEU A 460 -11.13 15.01 -0.42
C LEU A 460 -11.40 16.53 -0.49
N ALA A 461 -11.48 17.20 0.65
CA ALA A 461 -11.68 18.64 0.70
C ALA A 461 -10.49 19.39 0.07
N LEU A 462 -9.26 18.98 0.31
CA LEU A 462 -8.06 19.53 -0.36
C LEU A 462 -8.12 19.34 -1.89
N ILE A 463 -8.49 18.14 -2.37
CA ILE A 463 -8.65 17.87 -3.81
C ILE A 463 -9.70 18.82 -4.40
N HIS A 464 -10.83 19.01 -3.74
CA HIS A 464 -11.89 19.90 -4.21
C HIS A 464 -11.45 21.37 -4.27
N CYS A 465 -10.69 21.84 -3.28
CA CYS A 465 -10.13 23.19 -3.32
C CYS A 465 -9.16 23.37 -4.49
N ALA A 466 -8.24 22.41 -4.70
CA ALA A 466 -7.30 22.42 -5.81
C ALA A 466 -8.01 22.34 -7.18
N SER A 467 -9.04 21.51 -7.31
CA SER A 467 -9.86 21.38 -8.53
C SER A 467 -10.50 22.71 -8.92
N ARG A 468 -11.12 23.39 -7.96
CA ARG A 468 -11.73 24.70 -8.21
C ARG A 468 -10.72 25.76 -8.65
N VAL A 469 -9.47 25.69 -8.14
CA VAL A 469 -8.41 26.61 -8.62
C VAL A 469 -8.10 26.35 -10.07
N ALA A 470 -7.92 25.10 -10.48
CA ALA A 470 -7.65 24.70 -11.88
C ALA A 470 -8.81 25.08 -12.81
N ASP A 471 -10.08 24.85 -12.38
CA ASP A 471 -11.28 25.25 -13.12
C ASP A 471 -11.32 26.77 -13.37
N ARG A 472 -11.00 27.58 -12.36
CA ARG A 472 -10.96 29.03 -12.49
C ARG A 472 -9.85 29.50 -13.42
N CYS A 473 -8.70 28.83 -13.39
CA CYS A 473 -7.62 29.12 -14.35
C CYS A 473 -8.06 28.84 -15.79
N TYR A 474 -8.73 27.72 -16.02
CA TYR A 474 -9.33 27.38 -17.32
C TYR A 474 -10.33 28.43 -17.79
N ASP A 475 -11.26 28.84 -16.93
CA ASP A 475 -12.27 29.88 -17.21
C ASP A 475 -11.63 31.22 -17.57
N ILE A 476 -10.60 31.65 -16.82
CA ILE A 476 -9.91 32.92 -17.06
C ILE A 476 -9.30 32.95 -18.48
N VAL A 477 -8.58 31.88 -18.86
CA VAL A 477 -7.93 31.82 -20.19
C VAL A 477 -8.96 31.70 -21.31
N THR A 478 -10.02 30.92 -21.12
CA THR A 478 -11.12 30.81 -22.09
C THR A 478 -11.82 32.14 -22.32
N LYS A 479 -12.16 32.87 -21.25
CA LYS A 479 -12.78 34.19 -21.32
C LYS A 479 -11.87 35.24 -22.00
N ALA A 480 -10.58 35.25 -21.65
CA ALA A 480 -9.61 36.15 -22.29
C ALA A 480 -9.41 35.82 -23.79
N GLY A 481 -9.46 34.54 -24.15
CA GLY A 481 -9.37 34.07 -25.54
C GLY A 481 -10.51 34.61 -26.42
N THR A 482 -11.72 34.80 -25.87
CA THR A 482 -12.84 35.37 -26.62
C THR A 482 -12.60 36.83 -27.05
N LEU A 483 -11.84 37.59 -26.26
CA LEU A 483 -11.46 38.97 -26.65
C LEU A 483 -10.47 38.96 -27.79
N LYS A 484 -9.50 38.04 -27.75
CA LYS A 484 -8.45 37.93 -28.81
C LYS A 484 -9.05 37.56 -30.16
N THR A 485 -10.04 36.64 -30.17
CA THR A 485 -10.78 36.28 -31.40
C THR A 485 -11.58 37.47 -32.00
N GLN A 486 -11.97 38.41 -31.14
CA GLN A 486 -12.68 39.65 -31.57
C GLN A 486 -11.71 40.79 -31.91
N GLY A 487 -10.39 40.58 -31.89
CA GLY A 487 -9.39 41.64 -32.15
C GLY A 487 -9.34 42.70 -31.06
N LYS A 488 -9.82 42.40 -29.84
CA LYS A 488 -9.88 43.35 -28.71
C LYS A 488 -8.76 43.04 -27.71
N ALA A 489 -8.20 44.08 -27.08
CA ALA A 489 -7.18 43.98 -26.04
C ALA A 489 -7.52 44.86 -24.83
N PHE A 490 -7.01 44.49 -23.67
CA PHE A 490 -7.14 45.32 -22.46
C PHE A 490 -6.31 46.60 -22.60
N SER A 491 -6.77 47.68 -21.98
CA SER A 491 -5.97 48.91 -21.83
C SER A 491 -4.74 48.67 -20.95
N ALA A 492 -3.67 49.46 -21.10
CA ALA A 492 -2.46 49.36 -20.30
C ALA A 492 -2.75 49.35 -18.80
N ASP A 493 -3.64 50.26 -18.31
CA ASP A 493 -4.07 50.31 -16.93
C ASP A 493 -4.76 49.02 -16.46
N ALA A 494 -5.64 48.43 -17.31
CA ALA A 494 -6.35 47.20 -16.99
C ALA A 494 -5.37 46.00 -16.94
N THR A 495 -4.42 45.97 -17.84
CA THR A 495 -3.36 44.94 -17.88
C THR A 495 -2.49 44.99 -16.63
N GLU A 496 -2.09 46.20 -16.19
CA GLU A 496 -1.32 46.38 -14.95
C GLU A 496 -2.11 45.97 -13.71
N GLU A 497 -3.40 46.33 -13.63
CA GLU A 497 -4.31 45.95 -12.53
C GLU A 497 -4.47 44.43 -12.45
N LEU A 498 -4.68 43.74 -13.60
CA LEU A 498 -4.74 42.28 -13.67
C LEU A 498 -3.41 41.64 -13.24
N GLY A 499 -2.28 42.19 -13.70
CA GLY A 499 -0.95 41.71 -13.32
C GLY A 499 -0.70 41.76 -11.81
N ARG A 500 -1.15 42.83 -11.13
CA ARG A 500 -1.09 42.96 -9.66
C ARG A 500 -1.99 41.95 -8.95
N CYS A 501 -3.19 41.69 -9.49
CA CYS A 501 -4.10 40.66 -8.96
C CYS A 501 -3.51 39.27 -9.06
N PHE A 502 -2.97 38.89 -10.25
CA PHE A 502 -2.35 37.58 -10.44
C PHE A 502 -1.15 37.37 -9.52
N ALA A 503 -0.26 38.37 -9.38
CA ALA A 503 0.87 38.27 -8.47
C ALA A 503 0.46 38.18 -6.99
N ALA A 504 -0.65 38.80 -6.59
CA ALA A 504 -1.17 38.69 -5.23
C ALA A 504 -1.83 37.33 -4.97
N MET A 505 -2.56 36.80 -5.96
CA MET A 505 -3.19 35.50 -5.94
C MET A 505 -2.16 34.36 -5.88
N GLU A 506 -1.12 34.42 -6.72
CA GLU A 506 -0.02 33.45 -6.74
C GLU A 506 0.70 33.38 -5.38
N ARG A 507 1.00 34.54 -4.80
CA ARG A 507 1.60 34.61 -3.44
C ARG A 507 0.68 34.03 -2.38
N LEU A 508 -0.63 34.27 -2.47
CA LEU A 508 -1.60 33.73 -1.52
C LEU A 508 -1.66 32.19 -1.61
N TYR A 509 -1.63 31.65 -2.83
CA TYR A 509 -1.59 30.21 -3.05
C TYR A 509 -0.32 29.58 -2.51
N LEU A 510 0.86 30.17 -2.79
CA LEU A 510 2.15 29.72 -2.26
C LEU A 510 2.13 29.67 -0.72
N GLN A 511 1.60 30.69 -0.07
CA GLN A 511 1.48 30.71 1.38
C GLN A 511 0.55 29.60 1.91
N ALA A 512 -0.56 29.30 1.20
CA ALA A 512 -1.47 28.24 1.59
C ALA A 512 -0.85 26.84 1.49
N ILE A 513 -0.11 26.55 0.39
CA ILE A 513 0.55 25.24 0.23
C ILE A 513 1.80 25.08 1.12
N HIS A 514 2.47 26.15 1.51
CA HIS A 514 3.57 26.09 2.49
C HIS A 514 3.12 25.56 3.85
N LEU A 515 1.87 25.84 4.26
CA LEU A 515 1.30 25.29 5.49
C LEU A 515 1.06 23.76 5.42
N LEU A 516 0.95 23.22 4.22
CA LEU A 516 0.90 21.77 4.00
C LEU A 516 2.29 21.10 4.05
N GLY A 517 3.34 21.83 4.46
CA GLY A 517 4.71 21.32 4.47
C GLY A 517 5.38 21.29 3.09
N MET A 518 4.79 21.95 2.08
CA MET A 518 5.33 22.02 0.72
C MET A 518 6.18 23.28 0.54
N GLY A 519 7.49 23.16 0.72
CA GLY A 519 8.46 24.23 0.47
C GLY A 519 9.41 24.53 1.62
N ALA A 520 10.61 25.00 1.31
CA ALA A 520 11.58 25.47 2.31
C ALA A 520 11.16 26.87 2.80
N GLY A 521 10.64 26.99 4.01
CA GLY A 521 10.27 28.29 4.58
C GLY A 521 9.84 28.19 6.04
N GLU A 522 9.91 29.33 6.76
CA GLU A 522 9.39 29.46 8.12
C GLU A 522 7.87 29.22 8.18
N ALA A 523 7.38 28.71 9.30
CA ALA A 523 5.95 28.50 9.53
C ALA A 523 5.15 29.80 9.25
N VAL A 524 4.24 29.73 8.30
CA VAL A 524 3.39 30.88 7.92
C VAL A 524 2.26 31.03 8.94
N ASP A 525 2.13 32.22 9.52
CA ASP A 525 1.02 32.56 10.40
C ASP A 525 -0.31 32.56 9.59
N PRO A 526 -1.33 31.78 9.98
CA PRO A 526 -2.63 31.73 9.34
C PRO A 526 -3.29 33.11 9.17
N ASP A 527 -3.11 34.00 10.12
CA ASP A 527 -3.61 35.37 10.07
C ASP A 527 -3.04 36.18 8.90
N VAL A 528 -1.84 35.88 8.46
CA VAL A 528 -1.19 36.54 7.29
C VAL A 528 -1.95 36.18 6.02
N ILE A 529 -2.36 34.94 5.85
CA ILE A 529 -3.13 34.47 4.69
C ILE A 529 -4.51 35.14 4.66
N ALA A 530 -5.22 35.16 5.79
CA ALA A 530 -6.51 35.83 5.90
C ALA A 530 -6.41 37.36 5.62
N LYS A 531 -5.34 38.01 6.06
CA LYS A 531 -5.06 39.43 5.74
C LYS A 531 -4.75 39.63 4.26
N ALA A 532 -3.95 38.74 3.66
CA ALA A 532 -3.61 38.79 2.24
C ALA A 532 -4.87 38.61 1.35
N LYS A 533 -5.76 37.66 1.68
CA LYS A 533 -7.04 37.50 0.98
C LYS A 533 -7.92 38.74 1.08
N ARG A 534 -8.07 39.35 2.26
CA ARG A 534 -8.83 40.60 2.44
C ARG A 534 -8.25 41.74 1.61
N LYS A 535 -6.92 41.84 1.52
CA LYS A 535 -6.24 42.83 0.68
C LYS A 535 -6.51 42.58 -0.81
N LEU A 536 -6.42 41.35 -1.28
CA LEU A 536 -6.74 40.96 -2.65
C LEU A 536 -8.18 41.35 -3.00
N HIS A 537 -9.16 40.97 -2.19
CA HIS A 537 -10.57 41.31 -2.38
C HIS A 537 -10.79 42.83 -2.45
N LYS A 538 -10.15 43.61 -1.57
CA LYS A 538 -10.21 45.08 -1.59
C LYS A 538 -9.67 45.65 -2.90
N SER A 539 -8.54 45.14 -3.37
CA SER A 539 -7.93 45.54 -4.64
C SER A 539 -8.84 45.24 -5.82
N ILE A 540 -9.42 44.06 -5.88
CA ILE A 540 -10.39 43.66 -6.93
C ILE A 540 -11.57 44.62 -6.99
N ARG A 541 -12.15 44.97 -5.83
CA ARG A 541 -13.24 45.96 -5.78
C ARG A 541 -12.83 47.36 -6.25
N GLN A 542 -11.60 47.77 -5.95
CA GLN A 542 -11.05 49.05 -6.42
C GLN A 542 -10.84 49.04 -7.94
N PHE A 543 -10.32 47.99 -8.50
CA PHE A 543 -10.05 47.85 -9.93
C PHE A 543 -11.33 47.77 -10.74
N ASN A 544 -12.37 47.07 -10.27
CA ASN A 544 -13.70 47.09 -10.89
C ASN A 544 -14.27 48.51 -10.93
N LYS A 545 -14.15 49.28 -9.83
CA LYS A 545 -14.61 50.70 -9.81
C LYS A 545 -13.80 51.57 -10.77
N ALA A 546 -12.47 51.37 -10.84
CA ALA A 546 -11.60 52.12 -11.75
C ALA A 546 -11.94 51.79 -13.23
N HIS A 547 -12.23 50.54 -13.52
CA HIS A 547 -12.65 50.13 -14.86
C HIS A 547 -13.96 50.80 -15.29
N LEU A 548 -14.97 50.84 -14.41
CA LEU A 548 -16.23 51.54 -14.68
C LEU A 548 -16.01 53.03 -15.00
N ARG A 549 -15.14 53.72 -14.24
CA ARG A 549 -14.78 55.13 -14.51
C ARG A 549 -14.08 55.29 -15.87
N ARG A 550 -13.24 54.33 -16.30
CA ARG A 550 -12.62 54.37 -17.63
C ARG A 550 -13.63 54.22 -18.76
N ILE A 551 -14.72 53.46 -18.53
CA ILE A 551 -15.84 53.36 -19.49
C ILE A 551 -16.60 54.64 -19.57
N GLU A 552 -16.98 55.26 -18.41
CA GLU A 552 -17.67 56.54 -18.34
C GLU A 552 -16.88 57.66 -19.03
N SER A 553 -15.56 57.64 -18.94
CA SER A 553 -14.66 58.60 -19.59
C SER A 553 -14.32 58.27 -21.06
N GLY A 554 -14.90 57.21 -21.64
CA GLY A 554 -14.65 56.81 -23.03
C GLY A 554 -13.28 56.17 -23.30
N LYS A 555 -12.50 55.89 -22.25
CA LYS A 555 -11.18 55.25 -22.35
C LYS A 555 -11.23 53.73 -22.53
N CYS A 556 -12.37 53.09 -22.25
CA CYS A 556 -12.62 51.66 -22.45
C CYS A 556 -14.00 51.48 -23.11
N THR A 557 -14.18 50.40 -23.86
CA THR A 557 -15.45 50.01 -24.48
C THR A 557 -16.31 49.21 -23.49
N LYS A 558 -17.63 49.37 -23.57
CA LYS A 558 -18.58 48.66 -22.69
C LYS A 558 -18.51 47.14 -22.82
N ASP A 559 -18.17 46.64 -24.01
CA ASP A 559 -18.05 45.19 -24.30
C ASP A 559 -16.95 44.47 -23.52
N MET A 560 -15.95 45.24 -23.05
CA MET A 560 -14.85 44.70 -22.25
C MET A 560 -15.22 44.44 -20.78
N THR A 561 -16.33 45.06 -20.30
CA THR A 561 -16.69 45.04 -18.88
C THR A 561 -16.98 43.63 -18.38
N GLY A 562 -17.74 42.86 -19.17
CA GLY A 562 -18.11 41.51 -18.77
C GLY A 562 -16.85 40.64 -18.55
N VAL A 563 -15.95 40.58 -19.52
CA VAL A 563 -14.77 39.74 -19.46
C VAL A 563 -13.80 40.20 -18.37
N TYR A 564 -13.56 41.50 -18.22
CA TYR A 564 -12.69 42.05 -17.17
C TYR A 564 -13.22 41.73 -15.76
N SER A 565 -14.53 41.94 -15.54
CA SER A 565 -15.15 41.61 -14.26
C SER A 565 -15.20 40.12 -13.98
N ASP A 566 -15.42 39.29 -14.99
CA ASP A 566 -15.37 37.81 -14.88
C ASP A 566 -14.00 37.31 -14.47
N ILE A 567 -12.92 37.86 -15.08
CA ILE A 567 -11.56 37.53 -14.70
C ILE A 567 -11.28 37.90 -13.25
N LEU A 568 -11.60 39.11 -12.84
CA LEU A 568 -11.42 39.55 -11.45
C LEU A 568 -12.26 38.74 -10.47
N TYR A 569 -13.48 38.34 -10.84
CA TYR A 569 -14.30 37.43 -10.04
C TYR A 569 -13.65 36.06 -9.86
N ASN A 570 -13.11 35.46 -10.94
CA ASN A 570 -12.40 34.17 -10.86
C ASN A 570 -11.14 34.26 -10.00
N VAL A 571 -10.38 35.36 -10.07
CA VAL A 571 -9.21 35.60 -9.20
C VAL A 571 -9.63 35.69 -7.73
N ASP A 572 -10.75 36.34 -7.41
CA ASP A 572 -11.27 36.39 -6.04
C ASP A 572 -11.66 34.99 -5.52
N ARG A 573 -12.31 34.18 -6.37
CA ARG A 573 -12.68 32.79 -6.06
C ARG A 573 -11.48 31.86 -5.88
N ILE A 574 -10.40 32.05 -6.65
CA ILE A 574 -9.14 31.34 -6.39
C ILE A 574 -8.63 31.68 -4.98
N GLY A 575 -8.70 32.96 -4.60
CA GLY A 575 -8.35 33.39 -3.25
C GLY A 575 -9.20 32.75 -2.16
N ASP A 576 -10.51 32.52 -2.39
CA ASP A 576 -11.37 31.79 -1.45
C ASP A 576 -10.94 30.33 -1.30
N ASN A 577 -10.58 29.65 -2.40
CA ASN A 577 -10.08 28.28 -2.36
C ASN A 577 -8.70 28.16 -1.68
N CYS A 578 -7.86 29.19 -1.76
CA CYS A 578 -6.61 29.23 -0.98
C CYS A 578 -6.88 29.28 0.54
N VAL A 579 -7.94 29.97 0.96
CA VAL A 579 -8.36 29.97 2.38
C VAL A 579 -8.91 28.60 2.76
N GLY A 580 -9.67 27.92 1.88
CA GLY A 580 -10.13 26.56 2.12
C GLY A 580 -8.97 25.57 2.28
N ILE A 581 -7.89 25.68 1.48
CA ILE A 581 -6.67 24.85 1.67
C ILE A 581 -6.05 25.11 3.05
N LEU A 582 -6.04 26.38 3.50
CA LEU A 582 -5.54 26.75 4.82
C LEU A 582 -6.38 26.13 5.95
N GLU A 583 -7.71 26.23 5.85
CA GLU A 583 -8.64 25.69 6.85
C GLU A 583 -8.43 24.19 7.00
N GLU A 584 -8.38 23.45 5.90
CA GLU A 584 -8.10 22.01 5.89
C GLU A 584 -6.71 21.68 6.48
N ALA A 585 -5.69 22.48 6.20
CA ALA A 585 -4.36 22.28 6.76
C ALA A 585 -4.32 22.45 8.29
N LEU A 586 -5.17 23.33 8.84
CA LEU A 586 -5.26 23.58 10.28
C LEU A 586 -6.15 22.56 11.00
N GLU A 587 -7.27 22.13 10.38
CA GLU A 587 -8.19 21.15 10.95
C GLU A 587 -7.59 19.74 10.92
N HIS A 588 -6.84 19.41 9.86
CA HIS A 588 -6.27 18.08 9.63
C HIS A 588 -4.74 18.14 9.43
N PRO A 589 -3.94 18.51 10.46
CA PRO A 589 -2.49 18.66 10.35
C PRO A 589 -1.78 17.34 9.98
N LYS A 590 -2.44 16.20 10.15
CA LYS A 590 -1.93 14.88 9.76
C LYS A 590 -1.93 14.63 8.24
N ASN A 591 -2.66 15.44 7.48
CA ASN A 591 -2.69 15.38 6.02
C ASN A 591 -1.50 16.12 5.38
N LEU A 592 -0.62 16.70 6.19
CA LEU A 592 0.51 17.50 5.74
C LEU A 592 1.55 16.65 5.00
N CYS A 593 2.02 17.18 3.89
CA CYS A 593 3.16 16.63 3.13
C CYS A 593 4.45 17.03 3.85
N THR A 594 5.15 16.12 4.49
CA THR A 594 6.45 16.43 5.09
C THR A 594 7.52 16.46 4.00
N VAL A 595 8.14 17.64 3.82
CA VAL A 595 9.18 17.92 2.80
C VAL A 595 10.42 17.05 2.99
N GLU A 596 10.72 16.60 4.22
CA GLU A 596 11.83 15.67 4.49
C GLU A 596 11.77 14.36 3.69
N GLN A 597 10.59 13.98 3.18
CA GLN A 597 10.41 12.77 2.37
C GLN A 597 10.53 13.04 0.86
N ALA A 598 10.42 14.28 0.41
CA ALA A 598 10.48 14.65 -1.02
C ALA A 598 11.92 14.96 -1.49
N GLU A 599 12.77 15.52 -0.65
CA GLU A 599 14.17 15.81 -0.98
C GLU A 599 15.08 14.56 -0.94
N GLU A 600 14.77 13.56 -0.09
CA GLU A 600 15.49 12.28 -0.08
C GLU A 600 15.09 11.33 -1.23
N ALA A 601 13.98 11.59 -1.93
CA ALA A 601 13.52 10.81 -3.08
C ALA A 601 14.00 11.37 -4.44
N ALA A 602 14.68 12.51 -4.47
CA ALA A 602 15.32 13.02 -5.67
C ALA A 602 16.47 12.06 -6.07
N PRO A 603 16.55 11.60 -7.32
CA PRO A 603 17.66 10.77 -7.75
C PRO A 603 18.95 11.59 -7.59
N VAL A 604 19.91 11.02 -6.85
CA VAL A 604 21.30 11.55 -6.82
C VAL A 604 21.87 11.41 -8.23
N THR A 605 21.59 12.42 -9.05
CA THR A 605 22.36 12.67 -10.28
C THR A 605 23.55 13.48 -9.84
N ASN A 606 24.62 12.79 -9.42
CA ASN A 606 26.02 13.21 -9.57
C ASN A 606 26.94 12.25 -8.80
N MET A 607 27.51 11.33 -9.48
CA MET A 607 28.92 10.91 -9.61
C MET A 607 29.00 9.55 -10.30
#